data_bffd30ee2d11934b28815aad648f401e
#
_entry.id   bffd30ee2d11934b28815aad648f401e
#
_cell.length_a   1.000
_cell.length_b   1.000
_cell.length_c   1.000
_cell.angle_alpha   90.00
_cell.angle_beta   90.00
_cell.angle_gamma   90.00
#
_symmetry.space_group_name_H-M   'P 1'
#
loop_
_entity.id
_entity.type
_entity.pdbx_description
1 polymer ?
#
loop_
_entity_poly.entity_id
_entity_poly.type
_entity_poly.pdbx_seq_one_letter_code
_entity_poly.pdbx_strand_id
1 'polypeptide(L)'
;RPEVVGVAAMHALEYDQAVTVARQVKRISPGTFVLAGGHAAAVYPAPLRKDAVDAICVDDGEEIVPALVTALEKKTPVTEVPGLLVAQGTDWVETTPRPERTSLDAVPLPARDLVDRWRSGYHCLLFRPAWAVETSRGCPFRCRFCSVWKLYGRSFRERSIGAVVEDFAATGPHVFVVDDLFFSPPARSLELARALVKRGIRKRWILAQSRSDVVARNPDLLEAWRPLARDFDIFFGLEAATNGALDRVAKDLDIGETLAAADAARAAGYGVTGNFLVDPDWREGDFSALWDFVEAHGFRRAGYTILTPLPGTPLFDDLAPALAGQPWFKYDMHHLLWEPRLGAERFFELYAETWRRSILHIGGDKSLFGWLRQVAPGQMAYITRILLRTQRMMKAGAYLREHREACRVKDLQRVPASVEA
;
A
#
# COMPACT_ATOMS: atom_id res chain seq x y z
N ARG A 1 8.21 -27.46 -18.25
CA ARG A 1 8.18 -27.37 -16.78
C ARG A 1 9.26 -26.38 -16.37
N PRO A 2 8.96 -25.34 -15.58
CA PRO A 2 9.98 -24.40 -15.11
C PRO A 2 10.88 -25.06 -14.06
N GLU A 3 12.14 -24.68 -14.05
CA GLU A 3 13.10 -25.13 -13.02
C GLU A 3 12.94 -24.33 -11.73
N VAL A 4 12.54 -23.05 -11.84
CA VAL A 4 12.28 -22.14 -10.72
C VAL A 4 10.91 -21.50 -10.86
N VAL A 5 10.17 -21.42 -9.76
CA VAL A 5 8.91 -20.68 -9.65
C VAL A 5 8.99 -19.67 -8.53
N GLY A 6 8.82 -18.39 -8.85
CA GLY A 6 8.66 -17.32 -7.87
C GLY A 6 7.20 -17.16 -7.46
N VAL A 7 6.94 -17.10 -6.17
CA VAL A 7 5.61 -16.86 -5.60
C VAL A 7 5.66 -15.59 -4.76
N ALA A 8 4.84 -14.57 -5.10
CA ALA A 8 4.81 -13.31 -4.38
C ALA A 8 3.80 -13.34 -3.22
N ALA A 9 4.21 -12.79 -2.08
CA ALA A 9 3.36 -12.40 -0.97
C ALA A 9 3.65 -10.93 -0.64
N MET A 10 2.91 -10.03 -1.28
CA MET A 10 3.04 -8.58 -1.10
C MET A 10 2.32 -8.10 0.16
N HIS A 11 1.21 -8.76 0.52
CA HIS A 11 0.40 -8.46 1.69
C HIS A 11 0.22 -9.72 2.55
N ALA A 12 -0.01 -9.54 3.85
CA ALA A 12 -0.21 -10.65 4.78
C ALA A 12 -1.37 -11.57 4.38
N LEU A 13 -2.43 -11.01 3.80
CA LEU A 13 -3.59 -11.76 3.31
C LEU A 13 -3.25 -12.78 2.21
N GLU A 14 -2.07 -12.69 1.60
CA GLU A 14 -1.64 -13.57 0.51
C GLU A 14 -0.84 -14.79 0.97
N TYR A 15 -0.47 -14.88 2.26
CA TYR A 15 0.37 -15.99 2.76
C TYR A 15 -0.22 -17.37 2.45
N ASP A 16 -1.49 -17.60 2.77
CA ASP A 16 -2.13 -18.89 2.56
C ASP A 16 -2.25 -19.24 1.07
N GLN A 17 -2.49 -18.22 0.24
CA GLN A 17 -2.55 -18.38 -1.21
C GLN A 17 -1.16 -18.72 -1.79
N ALA A 18 -0.11 -18.01 -1.34
CA ALA A 18 1.26 -18.28 -1.75
C ALA A 18 1.70 -19.72 -1.41
N VAL A 19 1.41 -20.17 -0.19
CA VAL A 19 1.67 -21.57 0.22
C VAL A 19 0.86 -22.56 -0.60
N THR A 20 -0.40 -22.24 -0.92
CA THR A 20 -1.25 -23.11 -1.75
C THR A 20 -0.68 -23.26 -3.16
N VAL A 21 -0.23 -22.16 -3.77
CA VAL A 21 0.43 -22.19 -5.08
C VAL A 21 1.73 -22.98 -5.01
N ALA A 22 2.56 -22.76 -4.00
CA ALA A 22 3.80 -23.50 -3.80
C ALA A 22 3.56 -25.02 -3.72
N ARG A 23 2.57 -25.48 -2.94
CA ARG A 23 2.18 -26.87 -2.83
C ARG A 23 1.70 -27.46 -4.16
N GLN A 24 0.94 -26.69 -4.93
CA GLN A 24 0.51 -27.14 -6.27
C GLN A 24 1.69 -27.29 -7.22
N VAL A 25 2.66 -26.37 -7.19
CA VAL A 25 3.90 -26.48 -7.98
C VAL A 25 4.63 -27.78 -7.62
N LYS A 26 4.86 -28.04 -6.34
CA LYS A 26 5.55 -29.26 -5.89
C LYS A 26 4.79 -30.54 -6.25
N ARG A 27 3.45 -30.51 -6.23
CA ARG A 27 2.62 -31.66 -6.65
C ARG A 27 2.78 -31.98 -8.14
N ILE A 28 2.86 -30.93 -9.00
CA ILE A 28 2.98 -31.09 -10.46
C ILE A 28 4.41 -31.39 -10.88
N SER A 29 5.38 -30.78 -10.23
CA SER A 29 6.80 -30.87 -10.53
C SER A 29 7.64 -30.82 -9.23
N PRO A 30 7.84 -31.97 -8.55
CA PRO A 30 8.54 -32.01 -7.24
C PRO A 30 9.95 -31.41 -7.27
N GLY A 31 10.63 -31.49 -8.42
CA GLY A 31 11.98 -30.95 -8.60
C GLY A 31 12.06 -29.46 -8.90
N THR A 32 10.92 -28.76 -9.09
CA THR A 32 10.92 -27.30 -9.30
C THR A 32 11.30 -26.60 -8.00
N PHE A 33 12.27 -25.68 -8.06
CA PHE A 33 12.65 -24.83 -6.95
C PHE A 33 11.60 -23.74 -6.75
N VAL A 34 11.06 -23.60 -5.54
CA VAL A 34 10.04 -22.59 -5.20
C VAL A 34 10.64 -21.50 -4.32
N LEU A 35 10.74 -20.31 -4.87
CA LEU A 35 11.15 -19.09 -4.16
C LEU A 35 9.91 -18.27 -3.78
N ALA A 36 9.70 -18.01 -2.50
CA ALA A 36 8.73 -17.01 -2.05
C ALA A 36 9.40 -15.64 -1.88
N GLY A 37 8.67 -14.56 -2.11
CA GLY A 37 9.20 -13.20 -1.96
C GLY A 37 8.09 -12.16 -1.90
N GLY A 38 8.48 -10.89 -1.88
CA GLY A 38 7.57 -9.75 -1.77
C GLY A 38 7.59 -9.10 -0.39
N HIS A 39 6.89 -7.97 -0.24
CA HIS A 39 6.98 -7.13 0.96
C HIS A 39 6.64 -7.89 2.25
N ALA A 40 5.48 -8.57 2.29
CA ALA A 40 5.08 -9.32 3.48
C ALA A 40 6.03 -10.49 3.77
N ALA A 41 6.48 -11.20 2.72
CA ALA A 41 7.45 -12.29 2.86
C ALA A 41 8.77 -11.81 3.49
N ALA A 42 9.25 -10.64 3.10
CA ALA A 42 10.49 -10.07 3.61
C ALA A 42 10.36 -9.56 5.06
N VAL A 43 9.24 -8.91 5.40
CA VAL A 43 9.04 -8.33 6.75
C VAL A 43 8.68 -9.38 7.78
N TYR A 44 7.90 -10.40 7.41
CA TYR A 44 7.45 -11.46 8.32
C TYR A 44 7.37 -12.82 7.61
N PRO A 45 8.51 -13.52 7.42
CA PRO A 45 8.60 -14.73 6.61
C PRO A 45 8.00 -15.99 7.27
N ALA A 46 7.73 -15.97 8.58
CA ALA A 46 7.33 -17.16 9.34
C ALA A 46 6.15 -17.94 8.73
N PRO A 47 5.06 -17.31 8.20
CA PRO A 47 3.96 -18.06 7.59
C PRO A 47 4.34 -18.83 6.32
N LEU A 48 5.41 -18.43 5.64
CA LEU A 48 5.91 -19.05 4.40
C LEU A 48 6.93 -20.15 4.63
N ARG A 49 7.39 -20.34 5.87
CA ARG A 49 8.30 -21.45 6.23
C ARG A 49 7.52 -22.76 6.22
N LYS A 50 7.28 -23.28 5.01
CA LYS A 50 6.52 -24.50 4.75
C LYS A 50 7.30 -25.43 3.84
N ASP A 51 7.01 -26.71 3.91
CA ASP A 51 7.62 -27.81 3.17
C ASP A 51 7.62 -27.67 1.63
N ALA A 52 6.71 -26.84 1.11
CA ALA A 52 6.61 -26.58 -0.33
C ALA A 52 7.44 -25.37 -0.81
N VAL A 53 8.08 -24.63 0.10
CA VAL A 53 8.90 -23.45 -0.21
C VAL A 53 10.36 -23.80 0.05
N ASP A 54 11.22 -23.66 -0.95
CA ASP A 54 12.64 -23.98 -0.84
C ASP A 54 13.47 -22.81 -0.31
N ALA A 55 13.06 -21.58 -0.64
CA ALA A 55 13.70 -20.38 -0.10
C ALA A 55 12.71 -19.19 -0.03
N ILE A 56 13.01 -18.22 0.83
CA ILE A 56 12.28 -16.97 0.96
C ILE A 56 13.26 -15.82 0.75
N CYS A 57 12.96 -14.93 -0.20
CA CYS A 57 13.71 -13.69 -0.42
C CYS A 57 13.28 -12.64 0.60
N VAL A 58 14.22 -12.17 1.42
CA VAL A 58 13.96 -11.24 2.53
C VAL A 58 14.51 -9.82 2.28
N ASP A 59 14.91 -9.53 1.07
CA ASP A 59 15.40 -8.21 0.62
C ASP A 59 14.93 -7.94 -0.82
N ASP A 60 15.51 -6.91 -1.48
CA ASP A 60 15.22 -6.56 -2.87
C ASP A 60 15.53 -7.73 -3.82
N GLY A 61 14.52 -8.18 -4.55
CA GLY A 61 14.63 -9.36 -5.40
C GLY A 61 15.41 -9.16 -6.68
N GLU A 62 15.68 -7.94 -7.10
CA GLU A 62 16.27 -7.61 -8.41
C GLU A 62 17.70 -8.17 -8.56
N GLU A 63 18.44 -8.33 -7.48
CA GLU A 63 19.77 -8.98 -7.51
C GLU A 63 19.74 -10.41 -6.97
N ILE A 64 18.91 -10.66 -5.96
CA ILE A 64 18.84 -11.96 -5.30
C ILE A 64 18.31 -13.02 -6.26
N VAL A 65 17.28 -12.71 -7.05
CA VAL A 65 16.69 -13.68 -7.98
C VAL A 65 17.68 -14.10 -9.08
N PRO A 66 18.38 -13.18 -9.77
CA PRO A 66 19.44 -13.57 -10.72
C PRO A 66 20.60 -14.35 -10.08
N ALA A 67 21.02 -13.96 -8.87
CA ALA A 67 22.07 -14.68 -8.14
C ALA A 67 21.64 -16.12 -7.78
N LEU A 68 20.38 -16.28 -7.31
CA LEU A 68 19.80 -17.59 -7.04
C LEU A 68 19.75 -18.47 -8.30
N VAL A 69 19.24 -17.93 -9.42
CA VAL A 69 19.20 -18.67 -10.69
C VAL A 69 20.60 -19.11 -11.10
N THR A 70 21.57 -18.21 -11.01
CA THR A 70 22.98 -18.51 -11.31
C THR A 70 23.53 -19.63 -10.40
N ALA A 71 23.22 -19.59 -9.11
CA ALA A 71 23.65 -20.63 -8.17
C ALA A 71 23.05 -22.00 -8.54
N LEU A 72 21.77 -22.04 -8.89
CA LEU A 72 21.08 -23.27 -9.31
C LEU A 72 21.67 -23.82 -10.63
N GLU A 73 21.93 -22.97 -11.62
CA GLU A 73 22.56 -23.36 -12.90
C GLU A 73 23.97 -23.93 -12.69
N LYS A 74 24.78 -23.30 -11.84
CA LYS A 74 26.14 -23.72 -11.51
C LYS A 74 26.21 -24.85 -10.49
N LYS A 75 25.07 -25.22 -9.90
CA LYS A 75 24.98 -26.20 -8.81
C LYS A 75 25.84 -25.83 -7.59
N THR A 76 25.99 -24.52 -7.33
CA THR A 76 26.61 -24.04 -6.09
C THR A 76 25.57 -23.96 -4.98
N PRO A 77 25.98 -23.99 -3.69
CA PRO A 77 25.03 -23.96 -2.57
C PRO A 77 24.17 -22.67 -2.58
N VAL A 78 22.87 -22.84 -2.55
CA VAL A 78 21.91 -21.69 -2.45
C VAL A 78 22.11 -20.87 -1.17
N THR A 79 22.67 -21.51 -0.13
CA THR A 79 23.01 -20.85 1.13
C THR A 79 24.14 -19.81 1.02
N GLU A 80 24.86 -19.78 -0.09
CA GLU A 80 25.86 -18.76 -0.39
C GLU A 80 25.25 -17.50 -1.03
N VAL A 81 23.98 -17.55 -1.45
CA VAL A 81 23.27 -16.37 -1.99
C VAL A 81 22.78 -15.49 -0.85
N PRO A 82 23.26 -14.24 -0.72
CA PRO A 82 22.85 -13.36 0.36
C PRO A 82 21.37 -12.97 0.28
N GLY A 83 20.73 -12.68 1.42
CA GLY A 83 19.37 -12.17 1.50
C GLY A 83 18.27 -13.22 1.32
N LEU A 84 18.58 -14.48 1.60
CA LEU A 84 17.64 -15.59 1.59
C LEU A 84 17.44 -16.19 2.97
N LEU A 85 16.26 -16.77 3.19
CA LEU A 85 16.01 -17.84 4.15
C LEU A 85 15.88 -19.13 3.35
N VAL A 86 16.73 -20.11 3.59
CA VAL A 86 16.79 -21.36 2.81
C VAL A 86 16.33 -22.53 3.67
N ALA A 87 15.41 -23.34 3.15
CA ALA A 87 14.96 -24.56 3.81
C ALA A 87 16.07 -25.63 3.83
N GLN A 88 16.34 -26.22 4.99
CA GLN A 88 17.21 -27.35 5.17
C GLN A 88 16.52 -28.43 6.02
N GLY A 89 15.79 -29.31 5.37
CA GLY A 89 14.93 -30.28 6.04
C GLY A 89 13.79 -29.56 6.78
N THR A 90 13.77 -29.68 8.11
CA THR A 90 12.80 -29.02 8.99
C THR A 90 13.23 -27.59 9.39
N ASP A 91 14.52 -27.28 9.21
CA ASP A 91 15.13 -26.04 9.66
C ASP A 91 15.20 -25.00 8.53
N TRP A 92 15.41 -23.74 8.91
CA TRP A 92 15.60 -22.63 8.00
C TRP A 92 16.88 -21.89 8.33
N VAL A 93 17.75 -21.77 7.33
CA VAL A 93 19.04 -21.09 7.46
C VAL A 93 18.91 -19.71 6.85
N GLU A 94 19.19 -18.69 7.66
CA GLU A 94 19.33 -17.33 7.17
C GLU A 94 20.73 -17.18 6.56
N THR A 95 20.78 -16.74 5.31
CA THR A 95 22.04 -16.47 4.63
C THR A 95 22.58 -15.10 5.06
N THR A 96 23.82 -14.81 4.73
CA THR A 96 24.42 -13.52 5.09
C THR A 96 23.53 -12.37 4.62
N PRO A 97 23.30 -11.34 5.48
CA PRO A 97 22.64 -10.12 5.04
C PRO A 97 23.43 -9.47 3.91
N ARG A 98 22.75 -8.81 3.00
CA ARG A 98 23.45 -8.02 1.98
C ARG A 98 24.16 -6.83 2.65
N PRO A 99 25.46 -6.63 2.41
CA PRO A 99 26.22 -5.58 3.08
C PRO A 99 25.72 -4.17 2.70
N GLU A 100 25.31 -3.98 1.47
CA GLU A 100 24.73 -2.73 0.98
C GLU A 100 23.58 -3.01 0.01
N ARG A 101 22.55 -2.17 0.07
CA ARG A 101 21.47 -2.19 -0.90
C ARG A 101 21.91 -1.49 -2.17
N THR A 102 21.63 -2.11 -3.29
CA THR A 102 21.97 -1.58 -4.62
C THR A 102 21.34 -0.21 -4.87
N SER A 103 22.07 0.63 -5.56
CA SER A 103 21.54 1.86 -6.14
C SER A 103 20.32 1.53 -7.02
N LEU A 104 19.24 2.32 -6.92
CA LEU A 104 18.07 2.13 -7.77
C LEU A 104 18.38 2.32 -9.25
N ASP A 105 19.45 3.00 -9.60
CA ASP A 105 19.89 3.16 -11.00
C ASP A 105 20.49 1.89 -11.59
N ALA A 106 21.01 0.99 -10.76
CA ALA A 106 21.45 -0.33 -11.21
C ALA A 106 20.27 -1.29 -11.47
N VAL A 107 19.08 -0.99 -10.94
CA VAL A 107 17.86 -1.74 -11.22
C VAL A 107 17.28 -1.27 -12.55
N PRO A 108 17.15 -2.14 -13.57
CA PRO A 108 16.61 -1.76 -14.87
C PRO A 108 15.18 -1.22 -14.75
N LEU A 109 14.80 -0.36 -15.71
CA LEU A 109 13.42 0.09 -15.81
C LEU A 109 12.49 -1.09 -16.11
N PRO A 110 11.23 -1.05 -15.62
CA PRO A 110 10.29 -2.14 -15.85
C PRO A 110 10.08 -2.46 -17.34
N ALA A 111 10.20 -3.72 -17.73
CA ALA A 111 9.92 -4.22 -19.08
C ALA A 111 8.41 -4.22 -19.34
N ARG A 112 7.84 -3.05 -19.59
CA ARG A 112 6.40 -2.82 -19.68
C ARG A 112 5.74 -3.48 -20.89
N ASP A 113 6.50 -3.74 -21.94
CA ASP A 113 6.10 -4.46 -23.14
C ASP A 113 5.65 -5.89 -22.85
N LEU A 114 6.28 -6.55 -21.88
CA LEU A 114 5.93 -7.92 -21.48
C LEU A 114 4.50 -8.08 -20.98
N VAL A 115 3.87 -6.99 -20.52
CA VAL A 115 2.49 -6.98 -19.99
C VAL A 115 1.49 -6.25 -20.90
N ASP A 116 1.87 -5.87 -22.11
CA ASP A 116 1.03 -5.08 -23.01
C ASP A 116 -0.32 -5.74 -23.32
N ARG A 117 -0.37 -7.05 -23.49
CA ARG A 117 -1.62 -7.78 -23.74
C ARG A 117 -2.65 -7.66 -22.59
N TRP A 118 -2.19 -7.36 -21.36
CA TRP A 118 -3.06 -7.18 -20.19
C TRP A 118 -3.24 -5.72 -19.78
N ARG A 119 -2.56 -4.80 -20.45
CA ARG A 119 -2.52 -3.37 -20.10
C ARG A 119 -3.91 -2.76 -19.91
N SER A 120 -4.86 -3.14 -20.78
CA SER A 120 -6.22 -2.66 -20.64
C SER A 120 -6.92 -3.08 -19.35
N GLY A 121 -6.37 -4.07 -18.62
CA GLY A 121 -6.87 -4.53 -17.32
C GLY A 121 -6.32 -3.71 -16.14
N TYR A 122 -5.16 -3.08 -16.29
CA TYR A 122 -4.57 -2.29 -15.22
C TYR A 122 -5.34 -0.98 -15.01
N HIS A 123 -5.69 -0.73 -13.77
CA HIS A 123 -6.43 0.48 -13.40
C HIS A 123 -6.01 0.97 -12.00
N CYS A 124 -6.15 2.25 -11.79
CA CYS A 124 -6.06 2.86 -10.47
C CYS A 124 -7.28 3.76 -10.29
N LEU A 125 -8.06 3.51 -9.25
CA LEU A 125 -9.35 4.18 -9.04
C LEU A 125 -10.22 4.08 -10.32
N LEU A 126 -10.54 5.23 -10.90
CA LEU A 126 -11.37 5.35 -12.12
C LEU A 126 -10.55 5.49 -13.41
N PHE A 127 -9.22 5.52 -13.32
CA PHE A 127 -8.33 5.73 -14.45
C PHE A 127 -7.81 4.41 -15.02
N ARG A 128 -7.97 4.26 -16.34
CA ARG A 128 -7.62 3.04 -17.08
C ARG A 128 -7.16 3.39 -18.51
N PRO A 129 -6.10 2.76 -19.04
CA PRO A 129 -5.11 1.99 -18.31
C PRO A 129 -4.30 2.85 -17.37
N ALA A 130 -3.87 2.31 -16.24
CA ALA A 130 -2.96 2.95 -15.29
C ALA A 130 -1.55 2.39 -15.42
N TRP A 131 -0.57 3.24 -15.13
CA TRP A 131 0.85 2.95 -15.17
C TRP A 131 1.47 3.26 -13.83
N ALA A 132 2.43 2.45 -13.41
CA ALA A 132 3.21 2.70 -12.19
C ALA A 132 4.58 3.27 -12.54
N VAL A 133 5.04 4.25 -11.75
CA VAL A 133 6.41 4.80 -11.79
C VAL A 133 6.94 4.81 -10.38
N GLU A 134 8.17 4.35 -10.18
CA GLU A 134 8.90 4.42 -8.92
C GLU A 134 10.06 5.40 -9.08
N THR A 135 10.08 6.48 -8.28
CA THR A 135 11.16 7.46 -8.30
C THR A 135 12.10 7.32 -7.11
N SER A 136 11.58 6.75 -6.02
CA SER A 136 12.29 6.50 -4.78
C SER A 136 11.69 5.31 -4.05
N ARG A 137 12.46 4.71 -3.14
CA ARG A 137 12.09 3.53 -2.37
C ARG A 137 12.48 3.71 -0.90
N GLY A 138 11.53 3.44 0.00
CA GLY A 138 11.72 3.47 1.44
C GLY A 138 11.17 4.72 2.12
N CYS A 139 11.20 4.71 3.45
CA CYS A 139 10.69 5.79 4.28
C CYS A 139 11.51 5.89 5.58
N PRO A 140 12.00 7.08 5.98
CA PRO A 140 12.80 7.25 7.19
C PRO A 140 11.98 7.27 8.49
N PHE A 141 10.65 7.41 8.38
CA PHE A 141 9.74 7.49 9.53
C PHE A 141 9.46 6.12 10.16
N ARG A 142 8.90 6.11 11.39
CA ARG A 142 8.72 4.90 12.21
C ARG A 142 7.28 4.71 12.69
N CYS A 143 6.29 5.04 11.88
CA CYS A 143 4.89 4.84 12.26
C CYS A 143 4.67 3.40 12.75
N ARG A 144 4.02 3.21 13.90
CA ARG A 144 3.90 1.89 14.57
C ARG A 144 3.14 0.85 13.76
N PHE A 145 2.24 1.28 12.90
CA PHE A 145 1.41 0.41 12.04
C PHE A 145 2.06 0.09 10.69
N CYS A 146 3.09 0.84 10.28
CA CYS A 146 3.64 0.78 8.92
C CYS A 146 4.80 -0.21 8.83
N SER A 147 4.77 -1.09 7.84
CA SER A 147 5.80 -2.10 7.58
C SER A 147 6.91 -1.63 6.63
N VAL A 148 6.77 -0.50 5.94
CA VAL A 148 7.74 -0.01 4.96
C VAL A 148 9.12 0.18 5.54
N TRP A 149 9.23 0.88 6.68
CA TRP A 149 10.51 1.12 7.32
C TRP A 149 11.15 -0.17 7.92
N LYS A 150 10.34 -1.18 8.19
CA LYS A 150 10.86 -2.51 8.59
C LYS A 150 11.56 -3.20 7.43
N LEU A 151 10.98 -3.14 6.23
CA LEU A 151 11.57 -3.71 5.02
C LEU A 151 12.88 -3.01 4.66
N TYR A 152 12.90 -1.68 4.66
CA TYR A 152 14.02 -0.90 4.15
C TYR A 152 15.01 -0.40 5.22
N GLY A 153 14.84 -0.80 6.50
CA GLY A 153 15.76 -0.40 7.57
C GLY A 153 15.86 1.12 7.75
N ARG A 154 14.77 1.86 7.46
CA ARG A 154 14.73 3.33 7.44
C ARG A 154 15.61 3.98 6.37
N SER A 155 16.10 3.21 5.43
CA SER A 155 16.79 3.77 4.26
C SER A 155 15.81 4.48 3.34
N PHE A 156 16.32 5.46 2.63
CA PHE A 156 15.61 6.14 1.56
C PHE A 156 16.57 6.18 0.36
N ARG A 157 16.16 5.57 -0.73
CA ARG A 157 16.98 5.45 -1.95
C ARG A 157 16.26 6.10 -3.10
N GLU A 158 16.99 6.77 -3.95
CA GLU A 158 16.46 7.54 -5.07
C GLU A 158 17.00 7.00 -6.39
N ARG A 159 16.18 7.05 -7.41
CA ARG A 159 16.60 6.87 -8.79
C ARG A 159 17.13 8.21 -9.32
N SER A 160 18.12 8.19 -10.20
CA SER A 160 18.59 9.43 -10.84
C SER A 160 17.46 10.13 -11.60
N ILE A 161 17.52 11.44 -11.65
CA ILE A 161 16.52 12.26 -12.36
C ILE A 161 16.40 11.85 -13.81
N GLY A 162 17.53 11.56 -14.49
CA GLY A 162 17.53 11.09 -15.88
C GLY A 162 16.75 9.80 -16.07
N ALA A 163 16.97 8.80 -15.20
CA ALA A 163 16.28 7.52 -15.27
C ALA A 163 14.75 7.68 -15.00
N VAL A 164 14.37 8.54 -14.04
CA VAL A 164 12.95 8.83 -13.76
C VAL A 164 12.29 9.54 -14.95
N VAL A 165 12.97 10.50 -15.59
CA VAL A 165 12.46 11.20 -16.78
C VAL A 165 12.17 10.21 -17.91
N GLU A 166 13.08 9.29 -18.19
CA GLU A 166 12.88 8.26 -19.22
C GLU A 166 11.76 7.27 -18.81
N ASP A 167 11.66 6.92 -17.53
CA ASP A 167 10.57 6.08 -17.06
C ASP A 167 9.19 6.75 -17.22
N PHE A 168 9.07 8.03 -16.86
CA PHE A 168 7.84 8.80 -17.12
C PHE A 168 7.55 8.90 -18.62
N ALA A 169 8.56 9.11 -19.47
CA ALA A 169 8.39 9.18 -20.91
C ALA A 169 7.84 7.87 -21.50
N ALA A 170 8.24 6.72 -20.95
CA ALA A 170 7.78 5.41 -21.37
C ALA A 170 6.36 5.05 -20.88
N THR A 171 5.70 5.88 -20.08
CA THR A 171 4.36 5.61 -19.55
C THR A 171 3.26 6.34 -20.32
N GLY A 172 2.05 5.79 -20.26
CA GLY A 172 0.85 6.42 -20.84
C GLY A 172 0.29 7.59 -20.03
N PRO A 173 -0.97 7.96 -20.30
CA PRO A 173 -1.55 9.21 -19.79
C PRO A 173 -1.94 9.20 -18.31
N HIS A 174 -2.08 8.04 -17.68
CA HIS A 174 -2.51 7.94 -16.28
C HIS A 174 -1.40 7.24 -15.47
N VAL A 175 -0.78 7.97 -14.57
CA VAL A 175 0.38 7.51 -13.79
C VAL A 175 0.03 7.50 -12.30
N PHE A 176 0.30 6.38 -11.65
CA PHE A 176 0.41 6.30 -10.20
C PHE A 176 1.89 6.23 -9.83
N VAL A 177 2.38 7.22 -9.09
CA VAL A 177 3.72 7.17 -8.51
C VAL A 177 3.66 6.33 -7.25
N VAL A 178 4.38 5.20 -7.25
CA VAL A 178 4.29 4.17 -6.21
C VAL A 178 5.30 4.37 -5.07
N ASP A 179 5.92 5.54 -5.00
CA ASP A 179 6.86 5.90 -3.94
C ASP A 179 6.16 5.88 -2.56
N ASP A 180 6.88 5.43 -1.54
CA ASP A 180 6.42 5.50 -0.14
C ASP A 180 6.32 6.95 0.37
N LEU A 181 7.13 7.86 -0.21
CA LEU A 181 7.23 9.27 0.20
C LEU A 181 7.65 10.15 -0.98
N PHE A 182 6.70 10.54 -1.82
CA PHE A 182 6.96 11.11 -3.14
C PHE A 182 7.70 12.45 -3.12
N PHE A 183 7.23 13.49 -2.46
CA PHE A 183 7.81 14.82 -2.53
C PHE A 183 9.13 15.00 -1.75
N SER A 184 9.72 13.92 -1.27
CA SER A 184 10.94 13.96 -0.46
C SER A 184 12.14 13.39 -1.23
N PRO A 185 13.35 13.98 -1.06
CA PRO A 185 13.65 15.28 -0.46
C PRO A 185 13.15 16.45 -1.35
N PRO A 186 12.71 17.57 -0.76
CA PRO A 186 12.11 18.66 -1.54
C PRO A 186 12.98 19.19 -2.67
N ALA A 187 14.29 19.43 -2.42
CA ALA A 187 15.21 19.96 -3.42
C ALA A 187 15.30 19.06 -4.67
N ARG A 188 15.43 17.74 -4.47
CA ARG A 188 15.44 16.77 -5.58
C ARG A 188 14.09 16.75 -6.29
N SER A 189 12.99 16.79 -5.55
CA SER A 189 11.66 16.78 -6.12
C SER A 189 11.41 17.99 -7.04
N LEU A 190 11.88 19.18 -6.65
CA LEU A 190 11.85 20.37 -7.49
C LEU A 190 12.70 20.22 -8.76
N GLU A 191 13.90 19.67 -8.65
CA GLU A 191 14.77 19.40 -9.79
C GLU A 191 14.13 18.40 -10.76
N LEU A 192 13.55 17.32 -10.24
CA LEU A 192 12.83 16.32 -11.03
C LEU A 192 11.63 16.95 -11.77
N ALA A 193 10.81 17.75 -11.08
CA ALA A 193 9.69 18.44 -11.71
C ALA A 193 10.15 19.32 -12.90
N ARG A 194 11.22 20.11 -12.70
CA ARG A 194 11.79 20.95 -13.77
C ARG A 194 12.31 20.11 -14.93
N ALA A 195 12.97 18.99 -14.67
CA ALA A 195 13.46 18.08 -15.69
C ALA A 195 12.34 17.46 -16.52
N LEU A 196 11.25 17.02 -15.86
CA LEU A 196 10.07 16.48 -16.54
C LEU A 196 9.36 17.54 -17.40
N VAL A 197 9.22 18.78 -16.90
CA VAL A 197 8.67 19.90 -17.66
C VAL A 197 9.55 20.20 -18.88
N LYS A 198 10.88 20.29 -18.70
CA LYS A 198 11.83 20.51 -19.80
C LYS A 198 11.78 19.42 -20.87
N ARG A 199 11.52 18.16 -20.45
CA ARG A 199 11.36 17.00 -21.37
C ARG A 199 10.02 17.03 -22.10
N GLY A 200 9.09 17.94 -21.73
CA GLY A 200 7.76 18.04 -22.32
C GLY A 200 6.78 16.96 -21.81
N ILE A 201 7.07 16.35 -20.65
CA ILE A 201 6.19 15.36 -20.06
C ILE A 201 4.89 16.04 -19.62
N ARG A 202 3.77 15.50 -20.12
CA ARG A 202 2.43 15.96 -19.73
C ARG A 202 1.47 14.78 -19.67
N LYS A 203 0.92 14.52 -18.49
CA LYS A 203 0.00 13.40 -18.24
C LYS A 203 -1.45 13.90 -18.18
N ARG A 204 -2.39 13.00 -18.38
CA ARG A 204 -3.79 13.31 -18.14
C ARG A 204 -4.11 13.28 -16.65
N TRP A 205 -3.52 12.31 -15.94
CA TRP A 205 -3.69 12.14 -14.51
C TRP A 205 -2.42 11.61 -13.85
N ILE A 206 -2.08 12.19 -12.70
CA ILE A 206 -1.05 11.69 -11.79
C ILE A 206 -1.68 11.52 -10.41
N LEU A 207 -1.39 10.42 -9.74
CA LEU A 207 -1.58 10.24 -8.31
C LEU A 207 -0.23 9.99 -7.66
N ALA A 208 0.06 10.70 -6.59
CA ALA A 208 1.24 10.46 -5.77
C ALA A 208 0.88 10.54 -4.29
N GLN A 209 1.57 9.76 -3.45
CA GLN A 209 1.35 9.80 -2.01
C GLN A 209 2.47 10.54 -1.28
N SER A 210 2.11 11.33 -0.28
CA SER A 210 3.06 12.11 0.50
C SER A 210 2.60 12.30 1.94
N ARG A 211 3.55 12.69 2.77
CA ARG A 211 3.25 13.28 4.07
C ARG A 211 2.82 14.74 3.88
N SER A 212 1.87 15.17 4.68
CA SER A 212 1.35 16.54 4.63
C SER A 212 2.37 17.60 5.07
N ASP A 213 3.19 17.29 6.08
CA ASP A 213 4.23 18.19 6.58
C ASP A 213 5.31 18.54 5.53
N VAL A 214 5.62 17.61 4.62
CA VAL A 214 6.52 17.87 3.49
C VAL A 214 5.96 18.98 2.59
N VAL A 215 4.67 18.89 2.25
CA VAL A 215 3.99 19.86 1.40
C VAL A 215 3.76 21.19 2.13
N ALA A 216 3.34 21.15 3.41
CA ALA A 216 3.11 22.35 4.20
C ALA A 216 4.35 23.24 4.31
N ARG A 217 5.52 22.61 4.49
CA ARG A 217 6.80 23.32 4.65
C ARG A 217 7.46 23.71 3.32
N ASN A 218 6.99 23.16 2.19
CA ASN A 218 7.58 23.39 0.87
C ASN A 218 6.48 23.60 -0.21
N PRO A 219 5.73 24.71 -0.14
CA PRO A 219 4.60 24.96 -1.04
C PRO A 219 5.00 25.14 -2.51
N ASP A 220 6.24 25.50 -2.80
CA ASP A 220 6.83 25.60 -4.14
C ASP A 220 6.84 24.27 -4.90
N LEU A 221 6.81 23.15 -4.20
CA LEU A 221 6.60 21.83 -4.80
C LEU A 221 5.30 21.77 -5.60
N LEU A 222 4.23 22.36 -5.08
CA LEU A 222 2.93 22.36 -5.75
C LEU A 222 2.99 23.12 -7.08
N GLU A 223 3.64 24.29 -7.10
CA GLU A 223 3.80 25.06 -8.34
C GLU A 223 4.65 24.32 -9.36
N ALA A 224 5.76 23.70 -8.93
CA ALA A 224 6.68 22.99 -9.83
C ALA A 224 6.04 21.75 -10.48
N TRP A 225 5.25 20.99 -9.75
CA TRP A 225 4.63 19.75 -10.24
C TRP A 225 3.31 19.96 -10.99
N ARG A 226 2.60 21.07 -10.75
CA ARG A 226 1.29 21.32 -11.33
C ARG A 226 1.21 21.25 -12.86
N PRO A 227 2.20 21.71 -13.63
CA PRO A 227 2.17 21.64 -15.08
C PRO A 227 2.20 20.24 -15.67
N LEU A 228 2.65 19.23 -14.91
CA LEU A 228 2.93 17.89 -15.39
C LEU A 228 1.67 17.03 -15.60
N ALA A 229 0.53 17.43 -15.04
CA ALA A 229 -0.72 16.73 -15.26
C ALA A 229 -1.91 17.69 -15.39
N ARG A 230 -2.91 17.28 -16.21
CA ARG A 230 -4.19 18.00 -16.25
C ARG A 230 -4.91 17.87 -14.90
N ASP A 231 -5.00 16.64 -14.40
CA ASP A 231 -5.56 16.30 -13.11
C ASP A 231 -4.44 15.67 -12.27
N PHE A 232 -4.11 16.28 -11.12
CA PHE A 232 -3.09 15.75 -10.22
C PHE A 232 -3.71 15.58 -8.84
N ASP A 233 -3.76 14.34 -8.36
CA ASP A 233 -4.24 13.99 -7.04
C ASP A 233 -3.07 13.73 -6.10
N ILE A 234 -3.12 14.30 -4.89
CA ILE A 234 -2.20 13.99 -3.80
C ILE A 234 -2.94 13.16 -2.77
N PHE A 235 -2.39 11.99 -2.46
CA PHE A 235 -2.85 11.16 -1.36
C PHE A 235 -2.04 11.47 -0.10
N PHE A 236 -2.68 12.06 0.89
CA PHE A 236 -2.07 12.28 2.20
C PHE A 236 -2.41 11.13 3.16
N GLY A 237 -1.41 10.64 3.87
CA GLY A 237 -1.65 9.80 5.03
C GLY A 237 -2.22 10.66 6.16
N LEU A 238 -3.53 10.75 6.28
CA LEU A 238 -4.21 11.56 7.30
C LEU A 238 -4.23 10.84 8.65
N GLU A 239 -4.53 9.57 8.64
CA GLU A 239 -4.63 8.59 9.72
C GLU A 239 -5.68 8.93 10.78
N ALA A 240 -5.71 10.16 11.30
CA ALA A 240 -6.60 10.55 12.39
C ALA A 240 -7.11 12.00 12.26
N ALA A 241 -8.14 12.33 13.03
CA ALA A 241 -8.74 13.66 13.10
C ALA A 241 -8.21 14.51 14.28
N THR A 242 -7.31 13.96 15.13
CA THR A 242 -6.76 14.64 16.30
C THR A 242 -5.28 14.33 16.50
N ASN A 243 -4.51 15.27 17.07
CA ASN A 243 -3.09 15.06 17.38
C ASN A 243 -2.89 13.87 18.33
N GLY A 244 -3.69 13.74 19.39
CA GLY A 244 -3.57 12.63 20.32
C GLY A 244 -3.81 11.25 19.68
N ALA A 245 -4.60 11.17 18.60
CA ALA A 245 -4.75 9.93 17.85
C ALA A 245 -3.56 9.66 16.91
N LEU A 246 -2.90 10.70 16.38
CA LEU A 246 -1.66 10.57 15.63
C LEU A 246 -0.50 10.10 16.53
N ASP A 247 -0.42 10.61 17.76
CA ASP A 247 0.60 10.24 18.75
C ASP A 247 0.52 8.74 19.08
N ARG A 248 -0.69 8.19 19.25
CA ARG A 248 -0.90 6.76 19.54
C ARG A 248 -0.31 5.83 18.46
N VAL A 249 -0.25 6.28 17.23
CA VAL A 249 0.34 5.51 16.13
C VAL A 249 1.77 5.96 15.77
N ALA A 250 2.36 6.80 16.61
CA ALA A 250 3.70 7.40 16.45
C ALA A 250 3.89 8.00 15.04
N LYS A 251 2.88 8.74 14.59
CA LYS A 251 2.96 9.51 13.35
C LYS A 251 3.25 10.94 13.71
N ASP A 252 4.52 11.32 13.69
CA ASP A 252 5.01 12.68 13.97
C ASP A 252 4.44 13.68 12.94
N LEU A 253 3.15 14.02 13.09
CA LEU A 253 2.43 14.99 12.28
C LEU A 253 1.56 15.88 13.17
N ASP A 254 1.34 17.10 12.73
CA ASP A 254 0.39 18.04 13.31
C ASP A 254 -0.83 18.19 12.40
N ILE A 255 -2.03 18.19 12.99
CA ILE A 255 -3.29 18.34 12.26
C ILE A 255 -3.35 19.71 11.57
N GLY A 256 -2.84 20.79 12.20
CA GLY A 256 -2.79 22.13 11.61
C GLY A 256 -1.91 22.17 10.35
N GLU A 257 -0.72 21.54 10.39
CA GLU A 257 0.15 21.39 9.21
C GLU A 257 -0.56 20.57 8.12
N THR A 258 -1.29 19.54 8.50
CA THR A 258 -2.05 18.69 7.55
C THR A 258 -3.14 19.48 6.84
N LEU A 259 -3.89 20.31 7.58
CA LEU A 259 -4.92 21.16 7.02
C LEU A 259 -4.33 22.24 6.10
N ALA A 260 -3.24 22.89 6.52
CA ALA A 260 -2.54 23.89 5.71
C ALA A 260 -2.04 23.29 4.38
N ALA A 261 -1.46 22.08 4.41
CA ALA A 261 -1.04 21.37 3.21
C ALA A 261 -2.22 21.05 2.28
N ALA A 262 -3.34 20.57 2.83
CA ALA A 262 -4.53 20.25 2.05
C ALA A 262 -5.13 21.49 1.38
N ASP A 263 -5.20 22.61 2.09
CA ASP A 263 -5.73 23.86 1.55
C ASP A 263 -4.80 24.46 0.49
N ALA A 264 -3.48 24.46 0.73
CA ALA A 264 -2.51 24.89 -0.27
C ALA A 264 -2.58 24.03 -1.55
N ALA A 265 -2.69 22.71 -1.42
CA ALA A 265 -2.84 21.80 -2.55
C ALA A 265 -4.13 22.10 -3.35
N ARG A 266 -5.26 22.28 -2.67
CA ARG A 266 -6.54 22.63 -3.34
C ARG A 266 -6.44 23.98 -4.04
N ALA A 267 -5.88 25.01 -3.38
CA ALA A 267 -5.67 26.32 -3.98
C ALA A 267 -4.79 26.26 -5.24
N ALA A 268 -3.79 25.39 -5.26
CA ALA A 268 -2.95 25.13 -6.43
C ALA A 268 -3.62 24.23 -7.49
N GLY A 269 -4.87 23.81 -7.30
CA GLY A 269 -5.66 23.02 -8.26
C GLY A 269 -5.37 21.53 -8.24
N TYR A 270 -4.88 20.99 -7.12
CA TYR A 270 -4.73 19.55 -6.90
C TYR A 270 -6.02 18.94 -6.34
N GLY A 271 -6.27 17.70 -6.72
CA GLY A 271 -7.20 16.87 -5.96
C GLY A 271 -6.53 16.39 -4.67
N VAL A 272 -7.22 16.53 -3.54
CA VAL A 272 -6.73 16.06 -2.25
C VAL A 272 -7.56 14.85 -1.83
N THR A 273 -6.87 13.77 -1.52
CA THR A 273 -7.44 12.55 -0.95
C THR A 273 -6.54 12.05 0.18
N GLY A 274 -7.02 11.14 0.97
CA GLY A 274 -6.26 10.55 2.07
C GLY A 274 -7.00 9.42 2.72
N ASN A 275 -6.36 8.78 3.69
CA ASN A 275 -6.93 7.67 4.42
C ASN A 275 -6.97 7.97 5.92
N PHE A 276 -8.05 7.52 6.57
CA PHE A 276 -8.19 7.51 8.02
C PHE A 276 -8.20 6.07 8.53
N LEU A 277 -7.54 5.86 9.66
CA LEU A 277 -7.56 4.61 10.39
C LEU A 277 -8.76 4.62 11.36
N VAL A 278 -9.65 3.66 11.23
CA VAL A 278 -10.79 3.46 12.12
C VAL A 278 -10.41 2.40 13.14
N ASP A 279 -10.26 2.81 14.40
CA ASP A 279 -9.80 1.93 15.46
C ASP A 279 -10.98 1.10 15.99
N PRO A 280 -10.86 -0.24 16.11
CA PRO A 280 -11.88 -1.08 16.73
C PRO A 280 -12.25 -0.67 18.17
N ASP A 281 -11.35 0.01 18.87
CA ASP A 281 -11.60 0.48 20.25
C ASP A 281 -12.30 1.84 20.33
N TRP A 282 -12.68 2.42 19.20
CA TRP A 282 -13.44 3.66 19.16
C TRP A 282 -14.81 3.55 19.84
N ARG A 283 -15.26 4.68 20.42
CA ARG A 283 -16.63 4.93 20.86
C ARG A 283 -17.42 5.62 19.74
N GLU A 284 -18.73 5.74 19.90
CA GLU A 284 -19.57 6.45 18.91
C GLU A 284 -19.15 7.91 18.71
N GLY A 285 -18.69 8.58 19.77
CA GLY A 285 -18.18 9.94 19.70
C GLY A 285 -16.95 10.10 18.80
N ASP A 286 -16.09 9.08 18.69
CA ASP A 286 -14.91 9.13 17.84
C ASP A 286 -15.30 9.10 16.35
N PHE A 287 -16.33 8.31 15.99
CA PHE A 287 -16.91 8.33 14.65
C PHE A 287 -17.53 9.69 14.32
N SER A 288 -18.30 10.27 15.23
CA SER A 288 -18.90 11.59 15.06
C SER A 288 -17.81 12.65 14.86
N ALA A 289 -16.78 12.65 15.69
CA ALA A 289 -15.66 13.57 15.57
C ALA A 289 -14.91 13.45 14.20
N LEU A 290 -14.74 12.21 13.70
CA LEU A 290 -14.19 12.00 12.38
C LEU A 290 -15.09 12.58 11.28
N TRP A 291 -16.42 12.36 11.36
CA TRP A 291 -17.35 12.89 10.36
C TRP A 291 -17.37 14.41 10.33
N ASP A 292 -17.43 15.04 11.50
CA ASP A 292 -17.38 16.49 11.66
C ASP A 292 -16.07 17.06 11.09
N PHE A 293 -14.95 16.40 11.36
CA PHE A 293 -13.64 16.79 10.82
C PHE A 293 -13.60 16.68 9.29
N VAL A 294 -14.05 15.58 8.73
CA VAL A 294 -14.07 15.34 7.28
C VAL A 294 -14.97 16.36 6.58
N GLU A 295 -16.13 16.67 7.16
CA GLU A 295 -17.07 17.65 6.60
C GLU A 295 -16.53 19.08 6.71
N ALA A 296 -16.07 19.49 7.90
CA ALA A 296 -15.57 20.84 8.16
C ALA A 296 -14.37 21.20 7.28
N HIS A 297 -13.49 20.20 7.00
CA HIS A 297 -12.26 20.43 6.24
C HIS A 297 -12.30 19.89 4.81
N GLY A 298 -13.48 19.50 4.33
CA GLY A 298 -13.70 19.14 2.92
C GLY A 298 -12.96 17.91 2.43
N PHE A 299 -12.65 16.93 3.27
CA PHE A 299 -12.02 15.66 2.86
C PHE A 299 -13.04 14.69 2.24
N ARG A 300 -13.79 15.16 1.25
CA ARG A 300 -14.91 14.43 0.62
C ARG A 300 -14.51 13.17 -0.14
N ARG A 301 -13.22 12.97 -0.40
CA ARG A 301 -12.67 11.81 -1.11
C ARG A 301 -11.77 10.97 -0.19
N ALA A 302 -12.07 10.95 1.10
CA ALA A 302 -11.32 10.17 2.06
C ALA A 302 -11.62 8.66 1.92
N GLY A 303 -10.58 7.85 2.12
CA GLY A 303 -10.68 6.42 2.37
C GLY A 303 -10.69 6.12 3.86
N TYR A 304 -11.20 4.97 4.23
CA TYR A 304 -11.25 4.52 5.62
C TYR A 304 -10.85 3.06 5.69
N THR A 305 -9.86 2.77 6.53
CA THR A 305 -9.42 1.41 6.78
C THR A 305 -9.54 1.09 8.26
N ILE A 306 -9.90 -0.14 8.59
CA ILE A 306 -9.85 -0.61 9.97
C ILE A 306 -8.38 -0.76 10.35
N LEU A 307 -8.01 -0.24 11.53
CA LEU A 307 -6.64 -0.36 12.05
C LEU A 307 -6.25 -1.84 12.09
N THR A 308 -5.30 -2.20 11.24
CA THR A 308 -4.82 -3.57 11.08
C THR A 308 -3.35 -3.62 11.45
N PRO A 309 -2.99 -4.34 12.52
CA PRO A 309 -1.61 -4.56 12.90
C PRO A 309 -0.93 -5.45 11.86
N LEU A 310 -0.14 -4.83 10.97
CA LEU A 310 0.56 -5.59 9.94
C LEU A 310 1.71 -6.41 10.55
N PRO A 311 1.89 -7.68 10.14
CA PRO A 311 2.94 -8.54 10.67
C PRO A 311 4.34 -7.90 10.61
N GLY A 312 5.11 -8.05 11.69
CA GLY A 312 6.45 -7.49 11.83
C GLY A 312 6.49 -6.01 12.24
N THR A 313 5.36 -5.36 12.44
CA THR A 313 5.30 -3.99 12.97
C THR A 313 5.23 -3.98 14.50
N PRO A 314 5.65 -2.89 15.18
CA PRO A 314 5.50 -2.78 16.63
C PRO A 314 4.05 -2.97 17.09
N LEU A 315 3.07 -2.45 16.34
CA LEU A 315 1.67 -2.62 16.67
C LEU A 315 1.22 -4.10 16.62
N PHE A 316 1.78 -4.88 15.69
CA PHE A 316 1.52 -6.32 15.62
C PHE A 316 2.11 -7.05 16.83
N ASP A 317 3.34 -6.70 17.21
CA ASP A 317 4.02 -7.32 18.35
C ASP A 317 3.28 -7.04 19.67
N ASP A 318 2.80 -5.80 19.86
CA ASP A 318 2.05 -5.38 21.05
C ASP A 318 0.69 -6.11 21.17
N LEU A 319 0.06 -6.41 20.04
CA LEU A 319 -1.25 -7.07 19.99
C LEU A 319 -1.15 -8.59 19.75
N ALA A 320 0.05 -9.16 19.71
CA ALA A 320 0.29 -10.57 19.37
C ALA A 320 -0.61 -11.58 20.12
N PRO A 321 -0.90 -11.43 21.43
CA PRO A 321 -1.79 -12.36 22.13
C PRO A 321 -3.22 -12.39 21.56
N ALA A 322 -3.81 -11.23 21.21
CA ALA A 322 -5.13 -11.12 20.62
C ALA A 322 -5.16 -11.59 19.15
N LEU A 323 -4.05 -11.45 18.45
CA LEU A 323 -3.89 -11.81 17.05
C LEU A 323 -3.56 -13.29 16.84
N ALA A 324 -3.13 -13.99 17.88
CA ALA A 324 -2.65 -15.36 17.78
C ALA A 324 -3.68 -16.29 17.08
N GLY A 325 -3.29 -16.87 15.94
CA GLY A 325 -4.11 -17.79 15.12
C GLY A 325 -5.26 -17.11 14.35
N GLN A 326 -5.31 -15.79 14.27
CA GLN A 326 -6.21 -15.13 13.31
C GLN A 326 -5.80 -15.50 11.89
N PRO A 327 -6.74 -15.83 11.00
CA PRO A 327 -6.43 -16.21 9.63
C PRO A 327 -5.92 -15.01 8.83
N TRP A 328 -4.91 -15.24 7.97
CA TRP A 328 -4.22 -14.18 7.23
C TRP A 328 -5.14 -13.36 6.31
N PHE A 329 -6.21 -13.95 5.77
CA PHE A 329 -7.13 -13.22 4.91
C PHE A 329 -7.85 -12.05 5.61
N LYS A 330 -7.89 -12.01 6.95
CA LYS A 330 -8.45 -10.89 7.72
C LYS A 330 -7.53 -9.65 7.77
N TYR A 331 -6.27 -9.77 7.33
CA TYR A 331 -5.31 -8.65 7.33
C TYR A 331 -5.46 -7.73 6.10
N ASP A 332 -6.69 -7.50 5.66
CA ASP A 332 -7.05 -6.72 4.48
C ASP A 332 -7.47 -5.27 4.78
N MET A 333 -7.33 -4.83 6.03
CA MET A 333 -7.75 -3.52 6.53
C MET A 333 -9.28 -3.27 6.50
N HIS A 334 -10.08 -4.33 6.33
CA HIS A 334 -11.55 -4.27 6.33
C HIS A 334 -12.19 -5.28 7.27
N HIS A 335 -11.42 -6.23 7.81
CA HIS A 335 -11.87 -7.16 8.84
C HIS A 335 -11.41 -6.74 10.23
N LEU A 336 -12.19 -7.15 11.24
CA LEU A 336 -11.79 -7.03 12.65
C LEU A 336 -10.87 -8.19 13.04
N LEU A 337 -9.77 -7.87 13.69
CA LEU A 337 -8.80 -8.85 14.20
C LEU A 337 -8.93 -9.08 15.71
N TRP A 338 -9.60 -8.16 16.43
CA TRP A 338 -9.99 -8.28 17.83
C TRP A 338 -11.40 -7.74 18.04
N GLU A 339 -11.99 -8.05 19.21
CA GLU A 339 -13.35 -7.64 19.55
C GLU A 339 -13.45 -6.12 19.69
N PRO A 340 -14.27 -5.44 18.88
CA PRO A 340 -14.40 -4.00 18.95
C PRO A 340 -15.15 -3.57 20.22
N ARG A 341 -14.82 -2.40 20.75
CA ARG A 341 -15.44 -1.84 21.97
C ARG A 341 -16.98 -1.77 21.91
N LEU A 342 -17.53 -1.45 20.77
CA LEU A 342 -18.96 -1.30 20.53
C LEU A 342 -19.69 -2.61 20.20
N GLY A 343 -18.95 -3.72 20.12
CA GLY A 343 -19.44 -4.94 19.49
C GLY A 343 -19.49 -4.83 17.95
N ALA A 344 -19.35 -5.96 17.27
CA ALA A 344 -19.18 -5.99 15.81
C ALA A 344 -20.35 -5.37 15.03
N GLU A 345 -21.60 -5.56 15.48
CA GLU A 345 -22.78 -5.03 14.79
C GLU A 345 -22.77 -3.51 14.76
N ARG A 346 -22.63 -2.89 15.94
CA ARG A 346 -22.64 -1.43 16.05
C ARG A 346 -21.42 -0.80 15.38
N PHE A 347 -20.25 -1.40 15.53
CA PHE A 347 -19.05 -0.95 14.84
C PHE A 347 -19.23 -0.90 13.31
N PHE A 348 -19.73 -1.98 12.70
CA PHE A 348 -19.91 -2.01 11.25
C PHE A 348 -21.07 -1.13 10.75
N GLU A 349 -22.08 -0.84 11.58
CA GLU A 349 -23.08 0.18 11.25
C GLU A 349 -22.43 1.56 11.07
N LEU A 350 -21.60 1.97 12.04
CA LEU A 350 -20.89 3.25 12.01
C LEU A 350 -19.83 3.29 10.92
N TYR A 351 -19.09 2.19 10.72
CA TYR A 351 -18.10 2.07 9.66
C TYR A 351 -18.74 2.18 8.26
N ALA A 352 -19.85 1.52 8.03
CA ALA A 352 -20.61 1.63 6.78
C ALA A 352 -21.18 3.04 6.57
N GLU A 353 -21.61 3.72 7.65
CA GLU A 353 -22.04 5.12 7.59
C GLU A 353 -20.90 6.04 7.19
N THR A 354 -19.68 5.82 7.71
CA THR A 354 -18.49 6.56 7.36
C THR A 354 -18.22 6.50 5.85
N TRP A 355 -18.35 5.31 5.26
CA TRP A 355 -18.22 5.15 3.81
C TRP A 355 -19.35 5.80 3.02
N ARG A 356 -20.59 5.74 3.49
CA ARG A 356 -21.73 6.43 2.84
C ARG A 356 -21.49 7.93 2.72
N ARG A 357 -21.04 8.54 3.80
CA ARG A 357 -20.74 9.99 3.86
C ARG A 357 -19.65 10.40 2.87
N SER A 358 -18.68 9.53 2.60
CA SER A 358 -17.58 9.81 1.67
C SER A 358 -17.93 9.48 0.22
N ILE A 359 -18.47 8.29 -0.05
CA ILE A 359 -18.74 7.81 -1.42
C ILE A 359 -19.77 8.66 -2.15
N LEU A 360 -20.79 9.19 -1.46
CA LEU A 360 -21.78 10.06 -2.08
C LEU A 360 -21.19 11.39 -2.58
N HIS A 361 -19.95 11.71 -2.21
CA HIS A 361 -19.22 12.89 -2.66
C HIS A 361 -18.13 12.60 -3.69
N ILE A 362 -18.13 11.42 -4.32
CA ILE A 362 -17.16 10.99 -5.37
C ILE A 362 -17.26 11.88 -6.63
N GLY A 363 -17.34 13.06 -6.63
CA GLY A 363 -17.33 13.94 -7.81
C GLY A 363 -16.57 15.23 -7.57
N GLY A 364 -16.08 15.44 -6.36
CA GLY A 364 -15.51 16.73 -5.96
C GLY A 364 -16.55 17.85 -6.16
N ASP A 365 -16.08 19.05 -6.44
CA ASP A 365 -16.93 20.20 -6.71
C ASP A 365 -17.64 20.12 -8.09
N LYS A 366 -17.30 19.14 -8.91
CA LYS A 366 -17.98 18.87 -10.17
C LYS A 366 -19.17 17.96 -9.90
N SER A 367 -20.37 18.39 -10.28
CA SER A 367 -21.56 17.55 -10.19
C SER A 367 -21.29 16.17 -10.83
N LEU A 368 -21.92 15.11 -10.33
CA LEU A 368 -21.85 13.77 -10.92
C LEU A 368 -22.07 13.80 -12.44
N PHE A 369 -22.96 14.66 -12.93
CA PHE A 369 -23.22 14.90 -14.35
C PHE A 369 -22.02 15.51 -15.09
N GLY A 370 -21.33 16.49 -14.49
CA GLY A 370 -20.14 17.11 -15.08
C GLY A 370 -18.98 16.10 -15.20
N TRP A 371 -18.88 15.20 -14.23
CA TRP A 371 -17.90 14.11 -14.27
C TRP A 371 -18.27 13.03 -15.29
N LEU A 372 -19.53 12.59 -15.36
CA LEU A 372 -20.01 11.61 -16.33
C LEU A 372 -19.78 12.05 -17.79
N ARG A 373 -19.87 13.36 -18.09
CA ARG A 373 -19.56 13.91 -19.42
C ARG A 373 -18.08 13.79 -19.80
N GLN A 374 -17.17 13.62 -18.85
CA GLN A 374 -15.74 13.47 -19.09
C GLN A 374 -15.32 12.00 -19.25
N VAL A 375 -16.22 11.07 -18.96
CA VAL A 375 -15.98 9.63 -19.06
C VAL A 375 -16.16 9.19 -20.50
N ALA A 376 -15.14 8.53 -21.06
CA ALA A 376 -15.28 7.94 -22.39
C ALA A 376 -16.37 6.85 -22.37
N PRO A 377 -17.21 6.77 -23.41
CA PRO A 377 -18.32 5.79 -23.47
C PRO A 377 -17.90 4.35 -23.16
N GLY A 378 -16.70 3.93 -23.61
CA GLY A 378 -16.16 2.59 -23.35
C GLY A 378 -15.76 2.34 -21.89
N GLN A 379 -15.72 3.37 -21.03
CA GLN A 379 -15.40 3.24 -19.60
C GLN A 379 -16.66 3.14 -18.72
N MET A 380 -17.86 3.41 -19.27
CA MET A 380 -19.09 3.42 -18.48
C MET A 380 -19.37 2.07 -17.81
N ALA A 381 -19.23 0.97 -18.52
CA ALA A 381 -19.43 -0.37 -17.96
C ALA A 381 -18.46 -0.68 -16.82
N TYR A 382 -17.21 -0.24 -16.94
CA TYR A 382 -16.18 -0.36 -15.90
C TYR A 382 -16.55 0.45 -14.65
N ILE A 383 -16.94 1.71 -14.84
CA ILE A 383 -17.34 2.62 -13.75
C ILE A 383 -18.58 2.09 -13.05
N THR A 384 -19.60 1.65 -13.80
CA THR A 384 -20.79 1.04 -13.23
C THR A 384 -20.44 -0.17 -12.37
N ARG A 385 -19.51 -1.02 -12.83
CA ARG A 385 -19.02 -2.17 -12.04
C ARG A 385 -18.33 -1.73 -10.73
N ILE A 386 -17.52 -0.68 -10.78
CA ILE A 386 -16.89 -0.14 -9.57
C ILE A 386 -17.96 0.40 -8.62
N LEU A 387 -18.88 1.23 -9.08
CA LEU A 387 -19.95 1.78 -8.26
C LEU A 387 -20.81 0.69 -7.61
N LEU A 388 -21.15 -0.37 -8.36
CA LEU A 388 -21.86 -1.51 -7.81
C LEU A 388 -21.06 -2.27 -6.74
N ARG A 389 -19.74 -2.38 -6.90
CA ARG A 389 -18.86 -2.99 -5.90
C ARG A 389 -18.73 -2.12 -4.65
N THR A 390 -18.56 -0.81 -4.82
CA THR A 390 -18.45 0.13 -3.69
C THR A 390 -19.75 0.25 -2.88
N GLN A 391 -20.92 -0.06 -3.47
CA GLN A 391 -22.16 -0.15 -2.69
C GLN A 391 -22.10 -1.16 -1.54
N ARG A 392 -21.26 -2.20 -1.64
CA ARG A 392 -21.07 -3.17 -0.55
C ARG A 392 -20.46 -2.48 0.69
N MET A 393 -19.53 -1.54 0.48
CA MET A 393 -18.86 -0.79 1.55
C MET A 393 -19.81 0.11 2.34
N MET A 394 -20.95 0.47 1.76
CA MET A 394 -22.00 1.28 2.42
C MET A 394 -23.03 0.46 3.19
N LYS A 395 -22.87 -0.86 3.28
CA LYS A 395 -23.86 -1.77 3.89
C LYS A 395 -23.24 -2.54 5.05
N ALA A 396 -23.62 -2.20 6.28
CA ALA A 396 -23.21 -2.92 7.49
C ALA A 396 -23.42 -4.44 7.37
N GLY A 397 -24.55 -4.86 6.82
CA GLY A 397 -24.86 -6.27 6.63
C GLY A 397 -23.91 -7.02 5.69
N ALA A 398 -23.16 -6.33 4.81
CA ALA A 398 -22.12 -6.97 3.99
C ALA A 398 -20.91 -7.32 4.87
N TYR A 399 -20.41 -6.35 5.64
CA TYR A 399 -19.31 -6.56 6.60
C TYR A 399 -19.65 -7.62 7.65
N LEU A 400 -20.86 -7.57 8.21
CA LEU A 400 -21.31 -8.53 9.20
C LEU A 400 -21.38 -9.97 8.69
N ARG A 401 -21.80 -10.19 7.45
CA ARG A 401 -21.78 -11.53 6.85
C ARG A 401 -20.35 -12.04 6.70
N GLU A 402 -19.47 -11.23 6.11
CA GLU A 402 -18.06 -11.56 5.92
C GLU A 402 -17.36 -11.79 7.28
N HIS A 403 -17.66 -10.95 8.26
CA HIS A 403 -17.16 -11.09 9.63
C HIS A 403 -17.63 -12.39 10.29
N ARG A 404 -18.91 -12.72 10.21
CA ARG A 404 -19.47 -13.96 10.79
C ARG A 404 -18.90 -15.21 10.12
N GLU A 405 -18.70 -15.18 8.81
CA GLU A 405 -18.02 -16.25 8.09
C GLU A 405 -16.57 -16.40 8.55
N ALA A 406 -15.87 -15.29 8.72
CA ALA A 406 -14.50 -15.26 9.20
C ALA A 406 -14.38 -15.74 10.66
N CYS A 407 -15.33 -15.42 11.53
CA CYS A 407 -15.36 -15.86 12.94
C CYS A 407 -15.62 -17.35 13.10
N ARG A 408 -16.18 -18.05 12.10
CA ARG A 408 -16.24 -19.53 12.11
C ARG A 408 -14.85 -20.18 12.10
N VAL A 409 -13.84 -19.44 11.66
CA VAL A 409 -12.44 -19.90 11.67
C VAL A 409 -11.82 -19.68 13.05
N LYS A 410 -12.06 -18.52 13.66
CA LYS A 410 -11.61 -18.19 15.01
C LYS A 410 -12.37 -17.00 15.59
N ASP A 411 -12.76 -17.12 16.88
CA ASP A 411 -13.39 -16.06 17.65
C ASP A 411 -12.41 -14.89 17.93
N LEU A 412 -12.96 -13.69 18.06
CA LEU A 412 -12.19 -12.50 18.45
C LEU A 412 -11.96 -12.48 19.96
N GLN A 413 -10.81 -11.95 20.37
CA GLN A 413 -10.46 -11.70 21.76
C GLN A 413 -10.42 -10.20 22.04
N ARG A 414 -10.75 -9.79 23.26
CA ARG A 414 -10.56 -8.40 23.70
C ARG A 414 -9.09 -8.13 23.98
N VAL A 415 -8.62 -6.98 23.59
CA VAL A 415 -7.29 -6.50 23.94
C VAL A 415 -7.32 -6.01 25.40
N PRO A 416 -6.35 -6.40 26.26
CA PRO A 416 -6.25 -5.87 27.60
C PRO A 416 -6.05 -4.35 27.61
N ALA A 417 -6.68 -3.64 28.54
CA ALA A 417 -6.58 -2.18 28.65
C ALA A 417 -5.15 -1.64 28.87
N SER A 418 -4.19 -2.49 29.25
CA SER A 418 -2.78 -2.15 29.44
C SER A 418 -2.01 -1.83 28.16
N VAL A 419 -2.62 -2.04 26.98
CA VAL A 419 -2.02 -1.70 25.66
C VAL A 419 -2.45 -0.31 25.21
N GLU A 420 -3.34 0.36 25.96
CA GLU A 420 -3.86 1.70 25.66
C GLU A 420 -2.93 2.87 26.11
N ALA A 421 -1.75 2.60 26.68
CA ALA A 421 -0.83 3.61 27.24
C ALA A 421 0.34 3.96 26.29
#